data_c8c3802ec689fe0f24e2d8fe1729b6a2
#
_entry.id   c8c3802ec689fe0f24e2d8fe1729b6a2
#
_cell.length_a   1.000
_cell.length_b   1.000
_cell.length_c   1.000
_cell.angle_alpha   90.00
_cell.angle_beta   90.00
_cell.angle_gamma   90.00
#
_symmetry.space_group_name_H-M   'P 1'
#
loop_
_entity.id
_entity.type
_entity.pdbx_description
1 polymer ?
#
loop_
_entity_poly.entity_id
_entity_poly.type
_entity_poly.pdbx_seq_one_letter_code
_entity_poly.pdbx_strand_id
1 'polypeptide(L)'
;GLVGLAEEVAAARGWIAAMDGFKPARERNARRFRDWPGAEKALGAKFEVDQSFVRTIDKSQFDRLFREPISGEDFDALVELFEGPISSMFGDVRPDCIVVCIPDALGDLRVQNPELSAKERRVLEILKREEENAQGDLFAPSEEELAEAEALRTTAEDLLFRTFYRALKAKVHKYENAVPIQVLRRETIDRAEDSGHSQATRAWNFTTALYYKAGGLPWRPADLPEGVCFIGVSFHHLKKRGRHLVYASVAQAFSSDHEPFCLKGAHIDHEQRRDRQPYLNKSQAFAMMRDIL
;
A
#
# COMPACT_ATOMS: atom_id res chain seq x y z
N GLY A 1 6.24 17.56 0.18
CA GLY A 1 5.29 18.10 -0.80
C GLY A 1 3.85 17.74 -0.46
N LEU A 2 2.89 18.46 -1.01
CA LEU A 2 1.45 18.17 -0.90
C LEU A 2 0.79 18.13 -2.27
N VAL A 3 -0.08 17.14 -2.50
CA VAL A 3 -0.91 17.02 -3.73
C VAL A 3 -2.34 16.67 -3.35
N GLY A 4 -3.33 17.32 -3.95
CA GLY A 4 -4.75 17.02 -3.75
C GLY A 4 -5.66 18.17 -4.15
N LEU A 5 -6.95 18.04 -3.88
CA LEU A 5 -7.90 19.17 -4.01
C LEU A 5 -7.53 20.28 -3.04
N ALA A 6 -7.83 21.52 -3.37
CA ALA A 6 -7.44 22.68 -2.57
C ALA A 6 -7.87 22.57 -1.10
N GLU A 7 -9.09 22.12 -0.85
CA GLU A 7 -9.64 21.91 0.49
C GLU A 7 -8.91 20.80 1.26
N GLU A 8 -8.54 19.70 0.59
CA GLU A 8 -7.81 18.58 1.18
C GLU A 8 -6.37 18.98 1.51
N VAL A 9 -5.72 19.71 0.62
CA VAL A 9 -4.36 20.25 0.84
C VAL A 9 -4.34 21.22 2.01
N ALA A 10 -5.35 22.12 2.13
CA ALA A 10 -5.43 23.07 3.23
C ALA A 10 -5.62 22.35 4.58
N ALA A 11 -6.52 21.35 4.63
CA ALA A 11 -6.73 20.53 5.82
C ALA A 11 -5.48 19.74 6.23
N ALA A 12 -4.81 19.11 5.26
CA ALA A 12 -3.57 18.37 5.50
C ALA A 12 -2.44 19.26 6.02
N ARG A 13 -2.29 20.45 5.45
CA ARG A 13 -1.30 21.43 5.91
C ARG A 13 -1.50 21.81 7.37
N GLY A 14 -2.74 22.14 7.75
CA GLY A 14 -3.08 22.47 9.15
C GLY A 14 -2.83 21.28 10.08
N TRP A 15 -3.17 20.09 9.63
CA TRP A 15 -2.98 18.87 10.42
C TRP A 15 -1.50 18.52 10.59
N ILE A 16 -0.68 18.62 9.54
CA ILE A 16 0.77 18.39 9.61
C ILE A 16 1.43 19.40 10.56
N ALA A 17 1.09 20.69 10.45
CA ALA A 17 1.60 21.72 11.37
C ALA A 17 1.22 21.44 12.84
N ALA A 18 0.04 20.86 13.07
CA ALA A 18 -0.38 20.46 14.41
C ALA A 18 0.37 19.26 14.98
N MET A 19 1.20 18.54 14.17
CA MET A 19 2.01 17.42 14.65
C MET A 19 3.21 17.87 15.51
N ASP A 20 3.60 19.13 15.47
CA ASP A 20 4.64 19.67 16.36
C ASP A 20 4.17 19.80 17.82
N GLY A 21 2.86 19.84 18.03
CA GLY A 21 2.25 19.96 19.34
C GLY A 21 2.02 18.63 20.06
N PHE A 22 2.00 18.69 21.40
CA PHE A 22 1.63 17.57 22.24
C PHE A 22 0.17 17.13 22.01
N LYS A 23 -0.07 15.80 22.00
CA LYS A 23 -1.42 15.20 21.94
C LYS A 23 -1.53 14.07 22.96
N PRO A 24 -2.51 14.10 23.87
CA PRO A 24 -2.70 13.02 24.84
C PRO A 24 -3.27 11.78 24.15
N ALA A 25 -2.78 10.60 24.57
CA ALA A 25 -3.44 9.34 24.26
C ALA A 25 -4.72 9.21 25.11
N ARG A 26 -5.77 8.68 24.51
CA ARG A 26 -7.06 8.46 25.20
C ARG A 26 -7.44 7.00 25.31
N GLU A 27 -6.65 6.14 24.72
CA GLU A 27 -6.84 4.70 24.78
C GLU A 27 -6.53 4.15 26.19
N ARG A 28 -7.31 3.15 26.63
CA ARG A 28 -7.18 2.57 27.98
C ARG A 28 -5.84 1.89 28.26
N ASN A 29 -5.12 1.46 27.22
CA ASN A 29 -3.85 0.77 27.36
C ASN A 29 -2.67 1.72 27.16
N ALA A 30 -2.25 2.42 28.19
CA ALA A 30 -1.15 3.37 28.19
C ALA A 30 0.23 2.76 27.83
N ARG A 31 0.40 1.41 27.98
CA ARG A 31 1.65 0.73 27.56
C ARG A 31 1.74 0.62 26.04
N ARG A 32 0.60 0.44 25.38
CA ARG A 32 0.50 0.27 23.93
C ARG A 32 0.30 1.61 23.20
N PHE A 33 -0.47 2.50 23.79
CA PHE A 33 -0.83 3.79 23.21
C PHE A 33 -0.23 4.90 24.07
N ARG A 34 0.72 5.62 23.51
CA ARG A 34 1.45 6.66 24.21
C ARG A 34 1.03 8.03 23.74
N ASP A 35 1.15 9.01 24.63
CA ASP A 35 1.03 10.41 24.26
C ASP A 35 1.99 10.74 23.11
N TRP A 36 1.55 11.59 22.21
CA TRP A 36 2.38 12.16 21.18
C TRP A 36 3.10 13.40 21.72
N PRO A 37 4.41 13.40 21.87
CA PRO A 37 5.12 14.51 22.50
C PRO A 37 5.43 15.67 21.54
N GLY A 38 5.07 15.56 20.26
CA GLY A 38 5.47 16.42 19.16
C GLY A 38 6.60 15.80 18.34
N ALA A 39 6.67 16.17 17.05
CA ALA A 39 7.57 15.56 16.06
C ALA A 39 9.06 15.69 16.46
N GLU A 40 9.48 16.86 16.87
CA GLU A 40 10.87 17.10 17.27
C GLU A 40 11.30 16.26 18.48
N LYS A 41 10.43 16.11 19.48
CA LYS A 41 10.72 15.29 20.66
C LYS A 41 10.65 13.79 20.38
N ALA A 42 9.76 13.37 19.47
CA ALA A 42 9.55 11.97 19.15
C ALA A 42 10.59 11.41 18.20
N LEU A 43 10.97 12.19 17.19
CA LEU A 43 11.73 11.72 16.02
C LEU A 43 12.99 12.57 15.76
N GLY A 44 13.22 13.66 16.49
CA GLY A 44 14.31 14.59 16.23
C GLY A 44 14.16 15.34 14.89
N ALA A 45 12.95 15.46 14.37
CA ALA A 45 12.66 16.00 13.04
C ALA A 45 11.47 16.95 13.07
N LYS A 46 11.44 17.90 12.14
CA LYS A 46 10.32 18.77 11.86
C LYS A 46 9.74 18.46 10.49
N PHE A 47 8.42 18.56 10.38
CA PHE A 47 7.73 18.36 9.11
C PHE A 47 7.32 19.72 8.56
N GLU A 48 8.06 20.20 7.57
CA GLU A 48 7.79 21.47 6.91
C GLU A 48 7.16 21.25 5.55
N VAL A 49 6.12 22.00 5.24
CA VAL A 49 5.48 22.00 3.92
C VAL A 49 6.03 23.17 3.12
N ASP A 50 6.94 22.86 2.20
CA ASP A 50 7.47 23.87 1.27
C ASP A 50 6.42 24.21 0.20
N GLN A 51 6.13 25.49 0.06
CA GLN A 51 5.12 25.99 -0.88
C GLN A 51 5.47 25.68 -2.35
N SER A 52 6.75 25.57 -2.67
CA SER A 52 7.21 25.21 -4.03
C SER A 52 6.80 23.79 -4.43
N PHE A 53 6.54 22.91 -3.45
CA PHE A 53 6.10 21.54 -3.63
C PHE A 53 4.62 21.31 -3.28
N VAL A 54 3.79 22.34 -3.42
CA VAL A 54 2.33 22.20 -3.27
C VAL A 54 1.69 22.23 -4.64
N ARG A 55 0.89 21.22 -4.95
CA ARG A 55 0.14 21.11 -6.20
C ARG A 55 -1.32 20.85 -5.89
N THR A 56 -2.17 21.73 -6.38
CA THR A 56 -3.63 21.57 -6.27
C THR A 56 -4.19 20.98 -7.56
N ILE A 57 -5.10 20.05 -7.37
CA ILE A 57 -5.84 19.43 -8.47
C ILE A 57 -7.09 20.25 -8.74
N ASP A 58 -7.41 20.46 -10.02
CA ASP A 58 -8.60 21.15 -10.44
C ASP A 58 -9.86 20.36 -10.05
N LYS A 59 -10.72 21.01 -9.25
CA LYS A 59 -11.94 20.38 -8.75
C LYS A 59 -12.91 20.04 -9.88
N SER A 60 -12.99 20.86 -10.91
CA SER A 60 -13.91 20.62 -12.02
C SER A 60 -13.50 19.39 -12.85
N GLN A 61 -12.20 19.17 -13.04
CA GLN A 61 -11.68 17.96 -13.66
C GLN A 61 -11.94 16.74 -12.80
N PHE A 62 -11.70 16.84 -11.49
CA PHE A 62 -11.98 15.79 -10.55
C PHE A 62 -13.47 15.40 -10.57
N ASP A 63 -14.39 16.34 -10.40
CA ASP A 63 -15.84 16.10 -10.35
C ASP A 63 -16.39 15.53 -11.68
N ARG A 64 -15.73 15.84 -12.79
CA ARG A 64 -16.10 15.27 -14.11
C ARG A 64 -15.75 13.78 -14.20
N LEU A 65 -14.58 13.38 -13.69
CA LEU A 65 -14.09 12.00 -13.74
C LEU A 65 -14.68 11.15 -12.60
N PHE A 66 -14.88 11.75 -11.44
CA PHE A 66 -15.42 11.06 -10.28
C PHE A 66 -16.94 11.00 -10.33
N ARG A 67 -17.46 10.01 -11.04
CA ARG A 67 -18.91 9.70 -11.12
C ARG A 67 -19.12 8.23 -10.82
N GLU A 68 -19.98 7.92 -9.88
CA GLU A 68 -20.32 6.53 -9.56
C GLU A 68 -21.55 6.05 -10.36
N PRO A 69 -21.51 4.84 -10.96
CA PRO A 69 -20.36 3.90 -11.00
C PRO A 69 -19.24 4.40 -11.92
N ILE A 70 -17.99 4.24 -11.49
CA ILE A 70 -16.83 4.70 -12.26
C ILE A 70 -16.46 3.70 -13.36
N SER A 71 -16.23 4.19 -14.58
CA SER A 71 -15.67 3.40 -15.68
C SER A 71 -14.17 3.13 -15.48
N GLY A 72 -13.63 2.15 -16.20
CA GLY A 72 -12.19 1.88 -16.20
C GLY A 72 -11.38 3.07 -16.74
N GLU A 73 -11.87 3.73 -17.78
CA GLU A 73 -11.22 4.89 -18.38
C GLU A 73 -11.21 6.09 -17.42
N ASP A 74 -12.33 6.40 -16.79
CA ASP A 74 -12.41 7.49 -15.81
C ASP A 74 -11.56 7.21 -14.57
N PHE A 75 -11.49 5.93 -14.13
CA PHE A 75 -10.61 5.52 -13.05
C PHE A 75 -9.14 5.74 -13.39
N ASP A 76 -8.71 5.34 -14.59
CA ASP A 76 -7.33 5.54 -15.04
C ASP A 76 -7.01 7.03 -15.22
N ALA A 77 -7.94 7.81 -15.76
CA ALA A 77 -7.82 9.26 -15.87
C ALA A 77 -7.75 9.93 -14.49
N LEU A 78 -8.49 9.45 -13.49
CA LEU A 78 -8.36 9.92 -12.10
C LEU A 78 -6.98 9.62 -11.52
N VAL A 79 -6.44 8.44 -11.76
CA VAL A 79 -5.08 8.10 -11.33
C VAL A 79 -4.06 9.03 -11.98
N GLU A 80 -4.21 9.33 -13.27
CA GLU A 80 -3.35 10.26 -14.01
C GLU A 80 -3.47 11.70 -13.53
N LEU A 81 -4.67 12.13 -13.17
CA LEU A 81 -4.93 13.46 -12.62
C LEU A 81 -4.13 13.72 -11.32
N PHE A 82 -3.87 12.69 -10.52
CA PHE A 82 -3.03 12.78 -9.33
C PHE A 82 -1.55 12.53 -9.62
N GLU A 83 -1.26 11.61 -10.53
CA GLU A 83 0.12 11.21 -10.87
C GLU A 83 0.91 12.37 -11.52
N GLY A 84 0.31 13.10 -12.46
CA GLY A 84 0.97 14.22 -13.15
C GLY A 84 1.53 15.27 -12.18
N PRO A 85 0.72 15.85 -11.26
CA PRO A 85 1.24 16.74 -10.23
C PRO A 85 2.32 16.13 -9.33
N ILE A 86 2.24 14.83 -9.02
CA ILE A 86 3.24 14.12 -8.20
C ILE A 86 4.56 14.03 -8.97
N SER A 87 4.53 13.52 -10.19
CA SER A 87 5.73 13.34 -11.03
C SER A 87 6.41 14.67 -11.39
N SER A 88 5.65 15.76 -11.47
CA SER A 88 6.21 17.11 -11.67
C SER A 88 7.16 17.58 -10.57
N MET A 89 7.19 16.88 -9.43
CA MET A 89 8.09 17.17 -8.30
C MET A 89 9.33 16.26 -8.25
N PHE A 90 9.56 15.41 -9.26
CA PHE A 90 10.68 14.46 -9.30
C PHE A 90 11.94 15.06 -9.97
N GLY A 91 12.17 16.34 -9.86
CA GLY A 91 13.35 17.01 -10.38
C GLY A 91 14.60 16.89 -9.49
N ASP A 92 15.65 17.66 -9.84
CA ASP A 92 16.90 17.73 -9.06
C ASP A 92 16.66 18.28 -7.65
N VAL A 93 15.77 19.28 -7.55
CA VAL A 93 15.25 19.77 -6.27
C VAL A 93 13.88 19.13 -6.06
N ARG A 94 13.78 18.30 -5.04
CA ARG A 94 12.58 17.50 -4.75
C ARG A 94 12.30 17.45 -3.25
N PRO A 95 11.05 17.22 -2.84
CA PRO A 95 10.72 17.03 -1.42
C PRO A 95 11.18 15.64 -0.95
N ASP A 96 11.44 15.48 0.35
CA ASP A 96 11.80 14.18 0.93
C ASP A 96 10.64 13.17 0.85
N CYS A 97 9.41 13.66 0.94
CA CYS A 97 8.19 12.85 0.82
C CYS A 97 7.05 13.70 0.29
N ILE A 98 6.11 13.07 -0.44
CA ILE A 98 4.89 13.74 -0.93
C ILE A 98 3.67 13.15 -0.23
N VAL A 99 2.91 14.02 0.45
CA VAL A 99 1.61 13.64 1.02
C VAL A 99 0.53 13.86 -0.03
N VAL A 100 -0.14 12.79 -0.40
CA VAL A 100 -1.26 12.82 -1.35
C VAL A 100 -2.55 12.86 -0.55
N CYS A 101 -3.20 14.01 -0.59
CA CYS A 101 -4.42 14.29 0.15
C CYS A 101 -5.62 13.91 -0.70
N ILE A 102 -6.39 12.91 -0.27
CA ILE A 102 -7.51 12.40 -1.04
C ILE A 102 -8.83 12.53 -0.26
N PRO A 103 -9.94 12.83 -0.95
CA PRO A 103 -11.28 12.67 -0.39
C PRO A 103 -11.52 11.22 0.04
N ASP A 104 -12.35 11.01 1.07
CA ASP A 104 -12.62 9.67 1.60
C ASP A 104 -13.21 8.74 0.54
N ALA A 105 -14.05 9.27 -0.34
CA ALA A 105 -14.64 8.53 -1.44
C ALA A 105 -13.62 7.85 -2.37
N LEU A 106 -12.42 8.45 -2.53
CA LEU A 106 -11.34 7.82 -3.31
C LEU A 106 -10.63 6.68 -2.56
N GLY A 107 -10.69 6.65 -1.25
CA GLY A 107 -9.91 5.73 -0.43
C GLY A 107 -10.15 4.27 -0.78
N ASP A 108 -11.40 3.91 -1.00
CA ASP A 108 -11.84 2.55 -1.31
C ASP A 108 -12.42 2.42 -2.72
N LEU A 109 -12.26 3.46 -3.54
CA LEU A 109 -12.74 3.47 -4.92
C LEU A 109 -12.16 2.30 -5.71
N ARG A 110 -13.06 1.55 -6.35
CA ARG A 110 -12.76 0.44 -7.24
C ARG A 110 -13.57 0.57 -8.51
N VAL A 111 -12.99 0.15 -9.62
CA VAL A 111 -13.74 0.03 -10.86
C VAL A 111 -14.85 -0.99 -10.67
N GLN A 112 -16.10 -0.57 -10.94
CA GLN A 112 -17.23 -1.47 -10.97
C GLN A 112 -17.35 -2.04 -12.39
N ASN A 113 -17.37 -3.38 -12.52
CA ASN A 113 -17.42 -4.07 -13.81
C ASN A 113 -16.31 -3.58 -14.77
N PRO A 114 -15.02 -3.82 -14.46
CA PRO A 114 -13.94 -3.39 -15.34
C PRO A 114 -14.18 -3.95 -16.74
N GLU A 115 -14.06 -3.09 -17.76
CA GLU A 115 -14.07 -3.54 -19.16
C GLU A 115 -12.80 -4.36 -19.38
N LEU A 116 -12.96 -5.66 -19.28
CA LEU A 116 -11.89 -6.61 -19.54
C LEU A 116 -11.74 -6.76 -21.06
N SER A 117 -10.51 -6.71 -21.51
CA SER A 117 -10.18 -7.11 -22.88
C SER A 117 -10.62 -8.56 -23.13
N ALA A 118 -10.78 -8.93 -24.40
CA ALA A 118 -11.13 -10.30 -24.75
C ALA A 118 -10.14 -11.32 -24.17
N LYS A 119 -8.86 -10.95 -24.10
CA LYS A 119 -7.79 -11.77 -23.52
C LYS A 119 -7.95 -11.95 -22.01
N GLU A 120 -8.20 -10.87 -21.29
CA GLU A 120 -8.42 -10.90 -19.83
C GLU A 120 -9.69 -11.67 -19.44
N ARG A 121 -10.77 -11.50 -20.23
CA ARG A 121 -11.99 -12.31 -20.06
C ARG A 121 -11.73 -13.79 -20.24
N ARG A 122 -10.99 -14.18 -21.29
CA ARG A 122 -10.60 -15.57 -21.54
C ARG A 122 -9.78 -16.15 -20.39
N VAL A 123 -8.82 -15.39 -19.86
CA VAL A 123 -8.01 -15.79 -18.69
C VAL A 123 -8.91 -16.05 -17.48
N LEU A 124 -9.86 -15.16 -17.19
CA LEU A 124 -10.79 -15.33 -16.07
C LEU A 124 -11.74 -16.52 -16.28
N GLU A 125 -12.16 -16.78 -17.52
CA GLU A 125 -12.96 -17.96 -17.85
C GLU A 125 -12.18 -19.26 -17.68
N ILE A 126 -10.92 -19.31 -18.14
CA ILE A 126 -10.04 -20.47 -17.95
C ILE A 126 -9.82 -20.74 -16.46
N LEU A 127 -9.47 -19.71 -15.69
CA LEU A 127 -9.29 -19.80 -14.25
C LEU A 127 -10.58 -20.22 -13.52
N LYS A 128 -11.73 -19.78 -14.00
CA LYS A 128 -13.03 -20.18 -13.47
C LYS A 128 -13.35 -21.65 -13.78
N ARG A 129 -13.07 -22.12 -15.00
CA ARG A 129 -13.23 -23.52 -15.41
C ARG A 129 -12.31 -24.46 -14.62
N GLU A 130 -11.04 -24.06 -14.41
CA GLU A 130 -10.14 -24.78 -13.53
C GLU A 130 -10.71 -24.89 -12.11
N GLU A 131 -11.36 -23.82 -11.64
CA GLU A 131 -12.02 -23.80 -10.32
C GLU A 131 -13.21 -24.75 -10.22
N GLU A 132 -14.00 -24.83 -11.28
CA GLU A 132 -15.19 -25.67 -11.34
C GLU A 132 -14.84 -27.14 -11.61
N ASN A 133 -13.74 -27.41 -12.34
CA ASN A 133 -13.35 -28.74 -12.83
C ASN A 133 -12.41 -29.51 -11.90
N ALA A 134 -12.19 -29.05 -10.65
CA ALA A 134 -11.42 -29.80 -9.66
C ALA A 134 -11.93 -31.23 -9.39
N GLN A 135 -12.96 -31.70 -10.12
CA GLN A 135 -13.60 -33.03 -10.03
C GLN A 135 -13.50 -33.89 -11.29
N GLY A 136 -12.64 -33.53 -12.26
CA GLY A 136 -12.32 -34.44 -13.37
C GLY A 136 -13.31 -34.44 -14.55
N ASP A 137 -13.71 -33.31 -15.03
CA ASP A 137 -14.62 -33.16 -16.17
C ASP A 137 -13.88 -33.12 -17.52
N LEU A 138 -14.59 -33.56 -18.58
CA LEU A 138 -14.13 -33.70 -19.97
C LEU A 138 -13.70 -32.37 -20.63
N PHE A 139 -13.99 -31.25 -19.99
CA PHE A 139 -13.74 -29.88 -20.44
C PHE A 139 -12.68 -29.12 -19.63
N ALA A 140 -11.79 -29.87 -18.96
CA ALA A 140 -10.66 -29.27 -18.25
C ALA A 140 -9.78 -28.46 -19.22
N PRO A 141 -9.29 -27.25 -18.83
CA PRO A 141 -8.36 -26.48 -19.64
C PRO A 141 -7.10 -27.29 -19.89
N SER A 142 -6.50 -27.11 -21.08
CA SER A 142 -5.20 -27.75 -21.41
C SER A 142 -4.08 -27.14 -20.58
N GLU A 143 -2.97 -27.88 -20.43
CA GLU A 143 -1.77 -27.37 -19.72
C GLU A 143 -1.22 -26.08 -20.37
N GLU A 144 -1.33 -25.91 -21.70
CA GLU A 144 -0.95 -24.68 -22.40
C GLU A 144 -1.87 -23.51 -22.06
N GLU A 145 -3.17 -23.73 -22.03
CA GLU A 145 -4.16 -22.70 -21.63
C GLU A 145 -3.97 -22.28 -20.18
N LEU A 146 -3.67 -23.21 -19.29
CA LEU A 146 -3.37 -22.93 -17.89
C LEU A 146 -2.08 -22.13 -17.74
N ALA A 147 -1.03 -22.46 -18.47
CA ALA A 147 0.23 -21.74 -18.44
C ALA A 147 0.09 -20.30 -18.97
N GLU A 148 -0.68 -20.10 -20.07
CA GLU A 148 -0.97 -18.77 -20.59
C GLU A 148 -1.86 -17.95 -19.62
N ALA A 149 -2.85 -18.59 -19.02
CA ALA A 149 -3.72 -17.99 -18.03
C ALA A 149 -2.94 -17.59 -16.77
N GLU A 150 -2.03 -18.42 -16.30
CA GLU A 150 -1.19 -18.13 -15.14
C GLU A 150 -0.22 -16.96 -15.41
N ALA A 151 0.37 -16.86 -16.61
CA ALA A 151 1.21 -15.73 -16.99
C ALA A 151 0.47 -14.38 -16.98
N LEU A 152 -0.84 -14.38 -17.30
CA LEU A 152 -1.69 -13.20 -17.32
C LEU A 152 -2.53 -13.02 -16.06
N ARG A 153 -2.50 -14.00 -15.16
CA ARG A 153 -3.31 -14.04 -13.94
C ARG A 153 -3.12 -12.80 -13.07
N THR A 154 -1.86 -12.40 -12.84
CA THR A 154 -1.53 -11.23 -12.03
C THR A 154 -2.18 -9.97 -12.59
N THR A 155 -2.19 -9.80 -13.92
CA THR A 155 -2.79 -8.63 -14.58
C THR A 155 -4.31 -8.64 -14.46
N ALA A 156 -4.97 -9.78 -14.67
CA ALA A 156 -6.41 -9.91 -14.56
C ALA A 156 -6.90 -9.76 -13.10
N GLU A 157 -6.15 -10.29 -12.13
CA GLU A 157 -6.43 -10.14 -10.71
C GLU A 157 -6.22 -8.70 -10.23
N ASP A 158 -5.18 -8.02 -10.70
CA ASP A 158 -4.91 -6.61 -10.37
C ASP A 158 -6.06 -5.70 -10.85
N LEU A 159 -6.64 -5.96 -12.01
CA LEU A 159 -7.80 -5.21 -12.50
C LEU A 159 -9.03 -5.37 -11.61
N LEU A 160 -9.28 -6.58 -11.10
CA LEU A 160 -10.43 -6.86 -10.23
C LEU A 160 -10.28 -6.29 -8.81
N PHE A 161 -9.04 -6.17 -8.31
CA PHE A 161 -8.72 -5.72 -6.95
C PHE A 161 -8.04 -4.36 -6.89
N ARG A 162 -7.96 -3.68 -8.03
CA ARG A 162 -7.31 -2.39 -8.17
C ARG A 162 -8.09 -1.32 -7.41
N THR A 163 -7.49 -0.81 -6.34
CA THR A 163 -7.98 0.38 -5.65
C THR A 163 -7.20 1.60 -6.14
N PHE A 164 -7.82 2.78 -6.08
CA PHE A 164 -7.16 4.05 -6.44
C PHE A 164 -5.78 4.19 -5.79
N TYR A 165 -5.69 3.91 -4.49
CA TYR A 165 -4.44 3.98 -3.74
C TYR A 165 -3.34 3.06 -4.30
N ARG A 166 -3.67 1.81 -4.61
CA ARG A 166 -2.71 0.84 -5.17
C ARG A 166 -2.29 1.22 -6.58
N ALA A 167 -3.24 1.64 -7.41
CA ALA A 167 -2.99 2.07 -8.78
C ALA A 167 -2.05 3.28 -8.84
N LEU A 168 -2.33 4.30 -8.02
CA LEU A 168 -1.49 5.49 -7.93
C LEU A 168 -0.06 5.14 -7.47
N LYS A 169 0.08 4.33 -6.41
CA LYS A 169 1.39 3.88 -5.95
C LYS A 169 2.16 3.11 -7.02
N ALA A 170 1.52 2.16 -7.67
CA ALA A 170 2.15 1.36 -8.71
C ALA A 170 2.62 2.24 -9.88
N LYS A 171 1.85 3.29 -10.22
CA LYS A 171 2.20 4.22 -11.30
C LYS A 171 3.40 5.10 -10.92
N VAL A 172 3.38 5.64 -9.69
CA VAL A 172 4.49 6.46 -9.16
C VAL A 172 5.79 5.66 -9.03
N HIS A 173 5.74 4.41 -8.59
CA HIS A 173 6.93 3.57 -8.44
C HIS A 173 7.62 3.17 -9.75
N LYS A 174 7.04 3.47 -10.91
CA LYS A 174 7.70 3.23 -12.21
C LYS A 174 8.77 4.26 -12.55
N TYR A 175 8.80 5.39 -11.87
CA TYR A 175 9.83 6.41 -12.07
C TYR A 175 11.09 6.06 -11.28
N GLU A 176 12.26 6.10 -11.93
CA GLU A 176 13.55 5.80 -11.29
C GLU A 176 13.89 6.76 -10.13
N ASN A 177 13.49 8.03 -10.27
CA ASN A 177 13.72 9.08 -9.30
C ASN A 177 12.47 9.39 -8.44
N ALA A 178 11.55 8.42 -8.30
CA ALA A 178 10.32 8.61 -7.57
C ALA A 178 10.57 9.03 -6.11
N VAL A 179 9.84 10.06 -5.71
CA VAL A 179 9.77 10.46 -4.29
C VAL A 179 8.71 9.59 -3.60
N PRO A 180 8.99 9.07 -2.40
CA PRO A 180 8.01 8.29 -1.65
C PRO A 180 6.73 9.07 -1.40
N ILE A 181 5.58 8.41 -1.61
CA ILE A 181 4.27 9.03 -1.36
C ILE A 181 3.59 8.46 -0.11
N GLN A 182 2.91 9.33 0.63
CA GLN A 182 2.03 8.98 1.74
C GLN A 182 0.63 9.47 1.45
N VAL A 183 -0.34 8.55 1.33
CA VAL A 183 -1.74 8.95 1.19
C VAL A 183 -2.30 9.36 2.54
N LEU A 184 -3.02 10.47 2.56
CA LEU A 184 -3.74 11.02 3.70
C LEU A 184 -5.20 11.21 3.31
N ARG A 185 -6.12 10.51 4.01
CA ARG A 185 -7.56 10.63 3.82
C ARG A 185 -8.12 11.72 4.70
N ARG A 186 -9.17 12.38 4.26
CA ARG A 186 -9.88 13.38 5.02
C ARG A 186 -10.39 12.85 6.37
N GLU A 187 -10.95 11.63 6.38
CA GLU A 187 -11.38 10.95 7.60
C GLU A 187 -10.27 10.81 8.66
N THR A 188 -9.00 10.68 8.24
CA THR A 188 -7.88 10.61 9.18
C THR A 188 -7.66 11.92 9.91
N ILE A 189 -7.95 13.04 9.25
CA ILE A 189 -7.84 14.40 9.82
C ILE A 189 -9.03 14.68 10.72
N ASP A 190 -10.26 14.49 10.20
CA ASP A 190 -11.51 14.97 10.80
C ASP A 190 -12.13 13.96 11.78
N ARG A 191 -11.59 12.75 11.89
CA ARG A 191 -12.14 11.71 12.73
C ARG A 191 -12.31 12.16 14.17
N ALA A 192 -13.53 12.04 14.67
CA ALA A 192 -13.85 12.35 16.07
C ALA A 192 -12.99 11.48 17.02
N GLU A 193 -12.60 12.05 18.17
CA GLU A 193 -11.72 11.39 19.12
C GLU A 193 -12.32 10.12 19.74
N ASP A 194 -13.64 9.98 19.73
CA ASP A 194 -14.36 8.84 20.32
C ASP A 194 -14.52 7.66 19.34
N SER A 195 -14.11 7.79 18.08
CA SER A 195 -14.35 6.81 17.02
C SER A 195 -13.12 5.94 16.69
N GLY A 196 -12.37 5.46 17.68
CA GLY A 196 -11.25 4.54 17.46
C GLY A 196 -9.92 5.07 17.96
N HIS A 197 -8.97 5.39 17.08
CA HIS A 197 -7.65 5.88 17.48
C HIS A 197 -7.66 7.36 17.86
N SER A 198 -7.04 7.68 19.00
CA SER A 198 -6.84 9.07 19.45
C SER A 198 -5.97 9.87 18.47
N GLN A 199 -5.98 11.21 18.63
CA GLN A 199 -5.09 12.07 17.85
C GLN A 199 -3.61 11.71 18.06
N ALA A 200 -3.22 11.28 19.27
CA ALA A 200 -1.87 10.83 19.56
C ALA A 200 -1.49 9.61 18.72
N THR A 201 -2.34 8.59 18.66
CA THR A 201 -2.10 7.38 17.87
C THR A 201 -2.02 7.68 16.38
N ARG A 202 -2.90 8.55 15.87
CA ARG A 202 -2.85 8.99 14.46
C ARG A 202 -1.58 9.77 14.15
N ALA A 203 -1.16 10.64 15.07
CA ALA A 203 0.09 11.38 14.95
C ALA A 203 1.29 10.44 14.90
N TRP A 204 1.39 9.48 15.83
CA TRP A 204 2.45 8.46 15.81
C TRP A 204 2.51 7.70 14.50
N ASN A 205 1.39 7.17 14.04
CA ASN A 205 1.35 6.35 12.83
C ASN A 205 1.73 7.15 11.57
N PHE A 206 1.21 8.36 11.43
CA PHE A 206 1.45 9.18 10.24
C PHE A 206 2.86 9.75 10.20
N THR A 207 3.32 10.34 11.29
CA THR A 207 4.64 10.99 11.34
C THR A 207 5.77 9.98 11.29
N THR A 208 5.63 8.81 11.92
CA THR A 208 6.58 7.70 11.79
C THR A 208 6.67 7.22 10.34
N ALA A 209 5.53 7.08 9.65
CA ALA A 209 5.51 6.69 8.24
C ALA A 209 6.17 7.74 7.33
N LEU A 210 5.94 9.04 7.59
CA LEU A 210 6.60 10.10 6.84
C LEU A 210 8.10 10.11 7.10
N TYR A 211 8.51 10.03 8.37
CA TYR A 211 9.92 10.05 8.77
C TYR A 211 10.70 8.91 8.12
N TYR A 212 10.15 7.70 8.14
CA TYR A 212 10.75 6.54 7.47
C TYR A 212 10.83 6.73 5.95
N LYS A 213 9.80 7.27 5.31
CA LYS A 213 9.80 7.55 3.86
C LYS A 213 10.77 8.65 3.46
N ALA A 214 11.02 9.59 4.34
CA ALA A 214 12.05 10.63 4.17
C ALA A 214 13.48 10.12 4.42
N GLY A 215 13.67 8.80 4.63
CA GLY A 215 14.98 8.20 4.88
C GLY A 215 15.38 8.14 6.34
N GLY A 216 14.54 8.58 7.27
CA GLY A 216 14.82 8.50 8.69
C GLY A 216 14.57 7.08 9.25
N LEU A 217 15.34 6.69 10.25
CA LEU A 217 15.14 5.44 11.00
C LEU A 217 14.50 5.78 12.34
N PRO A 218 13.19 5.53 12.53
CA PRO A 218 12.47 5.98 13.72
C PRO A 218 12.96 5.28 15.00
N TRP A 219 13.28 4.00 14.94
CA TRP A 219 13.88 3.21 16.01
C TRP A 219 14.38 1.87 15.47
N ARG A 220 15.26 1.26 16.23
CA ARG A 220 15.75 -0.10 16.01
C ARG A 220 15.87 -0.80 17.37
N PRO A 221 15.92 -2.13 17.42
CA PRO A 221 16.27 -2.84 18.66
C PRO A 221 17.59 -2.31 19.20
N ALA A 222 17.63 -2.02 20.53
CA ALA A 222 18.80 -1.41 21.16
C ALA A 222 20.03 -2.33 21.12
N ASP A 223 19.81 -3.64 21.25
CA ASP A 223 20.85 -4.65 21.44
C ASP A 223 20.78 -5.70 20.33
N LEU A 224 20.96 -5.26 19.06
CA LEU A 224 21.17 -6.20 17.96
C LEU A 224 22.60 -6.76 18.07
N PRO A 225 22.78 -8.07 18.32
CA PRO A 225 24.09 -8.67 18.31
C PRO A 225 24.75 -8.51 16.94
N GLU A 226 26.06 -8.26 16.94
CA GLU A 226 26.84 -8.19 15.72
C GLU A 226 26.77 -9.50 14.93
N GLY A 227 26.60 -9.44 13.61
CA GLY A 227 26.49 -10.63 12.75
C GLY A 227 25.15 -11.39 12.83
N VAL A 228 24.14 -10.85 13.51
CA VAL A 228 22.81 -11.45 13.58
C VAL A 228 21.86 -10.77 12.61
N CYS A 229 21.18 -11.56 11.79
CA CYS A 229 20.11 -11.11 10.92
C CYS A 229 18.76 -11.62 11.42
N PHE A 230 17.80 -10.70 11.63
CA PHE A 230 16.41 -11.04 11.95
C PHE A 230 15.59 -11.06 10.69
N ILE A 231 14.90 -12.16 10.43
CA ILE A 231 14.06 -12.34 9.26
C ILE A 231 12.61 -12.50 9.70
N GLY A 232 11.77 -11.54 9.33
CA GLY A 232 10.32 -11.61 9.54
C GLY A 232 9.63 -12.14 8.28
N VAL A 233 8.93 -13.27 8.40
CA VAL A 233 8.12 -13.84 7.32
C VAL A 233 6.66 -13.55 7.57
N SER A 234 5.97 -12.93 6.61
CA SER A 234 4.53 -12.72 6.67
C SER A 234 3.81 -13.45 5.54
N PHE A 235 2.53 -13.76 5.76
CA PHE A 235 1.71 -14.44 4.78
C PHE A 235 0.58 -13.53 4.33
N HIS A 236 0.46 -13.32 3.03
CA HIS A 236 -0.61 -12.53 2.46
C HIS A 236 -1.76 -13.45 2.04
N HIS A 237 -2.94 -13.11 2.54
CA HIS A 237 -4.17 -13.83 2.22
C HIS A 237 -4.98 -13.04 1.21
N LEU A 238 -5.09 -13.54 -0.01
CA LEU A 238 -6.06 -13.04 -0.98
C LEU A 238 -7.39 -13.78 -0.79
N LYS A 239 -8.41 -13.05 -0.39
CA LYS A 239 -9.79 -13.57 -0.33
C LYS A 239 -10.41 -13.41 -1.71
N LYS A 240 -10.51 -14.48 -2.47
CA LYS A 240 -11.28 -14.55 -3.70
C LYS A 240 -12.60 -15.26 -3.42
N ARG A 241 -13.68 -14.94 -4.15
CA ARG A 241 -15.00 -15.58 -3.99
C ARG A 241 -14.85 -17.09 -3.77
N GLY A 242 -14.99 -17.55 -2.52
CA GLY A 242 -14.92 -18.97 -2.12
C GLY A 242 -13.54 -19.58 -1.94
N ARG A 243 -12.45 -18.93 -2.36
CA ARG A 243 -11.06 -19.43 -2.17
C ARG A 243 -10.21 -18.47 -1.35
N HIS A 244 -9.37 -19.05 -0.52
CA HIS A 244 -8.29 -18.35 0.16
C HIS A 244 -6.97 -18.72 -0.52
N LEU A 245 -6.37 -17.80 -1.25
CA LEU A 245 -5.00 -17.94 -1.75
C LEU A 245 -4.06 -17.36 -0.69
N VAL A 246 -3.02 -18.10 -0.37
CA VAL A 246 -2.00 -17.66 0.57
C VAL A 246 -0.70 -17.51 -0.17
N TYR A 247 -0.13 -16.33 -0.13
CA TYR A 247 1.22 -16.08 -0.63
C TYR A 247 2.13 -15.89 0.56
N ALA A 248 3.28 -16.54 0.56
CA ALA A 248 4.37 -16.11 1.42
C ALA A 248 4.78 -14.74 0.90
N SER A 249 4.37 -13.71 1.61
CA SER A 249 4.85 -12.39 1.30
C SER A 249 6.08 -12.14 2.13
N VAL A 250 7.08 -11.67 1.54
CA VAL A 250 8.11 -10.84 2.12
C VAL A 250 8.77 -11.41 3.37
N ALA A 251 9.97 -11.85 3.20
CA ALA A 251 10.95 -11.81 4.26
C ALA A 251 11.44 -10.35 4.40
N GLN A 252 11.24 -9.74 5.55
CA GLN A 252 11.95 -8.54 5.95
C GLN A 252 13.20 -8.96 6.71
N ALA A 253 14.36 -8.60 6.20
CA ALA A 253 15.62 -8.89 6.87
C ALA A 253 16.18 -7.61 7.51
N PHE A 254 16.59 -7.72 8.75
CA PHE A 254 17.21 -6.65 9.53
C PHE A 254 18.54 -7.17 10.11
N SER A 255 19.61 -6.50 9.84
CA SER A 255 20.90 -6.77 10.49
C SER A 255 21.46 -5.49 11.11
N SER A 256 22.48 -5.64 11.96
CA SER A 256 23.22 -4.48 12.51
C SER A 256 23.97 -3.71 11.44
N ASP A 257 24.37 -4.37 10.36
CA ASP A 257 25.40 -3.91 9.44
C ASP A 257 24.86 -3.55 8.05
N HIS A 258 23.60 -3.87 7.75
CA HIS A 258 23.00 -3.64 6.42
C HIS A 258 21.65 -2.96 6.52
N GLU A 259 21.32 -2.20 5.48
CA GLU A 259 19.98 -1.64 5.34
C GLU A 259 18.92 -2.75 5.27
N PRO A 260 17.75 -2.54 5.91
CA PRO A 260 16.67 -3.51 5.83
C PRO A 260 16.18 -3.67 4.40
N PHE A 261 15.97 -4.89 3.97
CA PHE A 261 15.43 -5.19 2.65
C PHE A 261 14.23 -6.14 2.73
N CYS A 262 13.44 -6.13 1.66
CA CYS A 262 12.24 -6.94 1.54
C CYS A 262 12.34 -7.86 0.32
N LEU A 263 12.07 -9.14 0.51
CA LEU A 263 11.95 -10.11 -0.57
C LEU A 263 10.52 -10.57 -0.77
N LYS A 264 10.08 -10.67 -2.01
CA LYS A 264 8.77 -11.23 -2.36
C LYS A 264 8.87 -12.75 -2.31
N GLY A 265 8.07 -13.38 -1.47
CA GLY A 265 8.01 -14.83 -1.35
C GLY A 265 7.25 -15.53 -2.48
N ALA A 266 7.36 -16.84 -2.50
CA ALA A 266 6.68 -17.69 -3.46
C ALA A 266 5.20 -17.93 -3.08
N HIS A 267 4.40 -18.34 -4.07
CA HIS A 267 3.04 -18.83 -3.86
C HIS A 267 3.04 -20.08 -2.98
N ILE A 268 2.11 -20.16 -2.05
CA ILE A 268 1.94 -21.35 -1.19
C ILE A 268 0.74 -22.14 -1.69
N ASP A 269 0.96 -23.40 -2.04
CA ASP A 269 -0.10 -24.29 -2.50
C ASP A 269 -1.20 -24.52 -1.48
N HIS A 270 -2.42 -24.63 -1.99
CA HIS A 270 -3.65 -24.69 -1.20
C HIS A 270 -3.77 -25.95 -0.34
N GLU A 271 -3.15 -27.06 -0.74
CA GLU A 271 -3.25 -28.34 -0.03
C GLU A 271 -2.63 -28.33 1.38
N GLN A 272 -1.75 -27.39 1.66
CA GLN A 272 -1.11 -27.23 2.97
C GLN A 272 -2.05 -26.61 4.04
N ARG A 273 -3.34 -26.41 3.73
CA ARG A 273 -4.30 -25.69 4.58
C ARG A 273 -5.04 -26.53 5.60
N ARG A 274 -4.73 -27.80 5.79
CA ARG A 274 -5.47 -28.63 6.74
C ARG A 274 -5.58 -28.01 8.15
N ASP A 275 -4.56 -27.21 8.52
CA ASP A 275 -4.47 -26.62 9.88
C ASP A 275 -4.80 -25.13 9.94
N ARG A 276 -5.28 -24.51 8.86
CA ARG A 276 -5.55 -23.05 8.76
C ARG A 276 -4.36 -22.13 9.03
N GLN A 277 -3.19 -22.65 9.35
CA GLN A 277 -1.97 -21.86 9.53
C GLN A 277 -1.09 -22.00 8.29
N PRO A 278 -0.74 -20.88 7.62
CA PRO A 278 0.19 -20.91 6.50
C PRO A 278 1.59 -21.23 7.01
N TYR A 279 2.31 -22.06 6.28
CA TYR A 279 3.72 -22.36 6.52
C TYR A 279 4.46 -22.57 5.18
N LEU A 280 5.76 -22.34 5.19
CA LEU A 280 6.63 -22.68 4.08
C LEU A 280 6.99 -24.15 4.16
N ASN A 281 6.89 -24.87 3.05
CA ASN A 281 7.49 -26.19 2.98
C ASN A 281 9.03 -26.07 2.95
N LYS A 282 9.74 -27.20 3.10
CA LYS A 282 11.20 -27.21 3.20
C LYS A 282 11.90 -26.58 2.00
N SER A 283 11.43 -26.83 0.77
CA SER A 283 12.02 -26.28 -0.44
C SER A 283 11.74 -24.77 -0.58
N GLN A 284 10.55 -24.31 -0.24
CA GLN A 284 10.18 -22.89 -0.24
C GLN A 284 10.98 -22.12 0.83
N ALA A 285 11.11 -22.69 2.03
CA ALA A 285 11.92 -22.09 3.09
C ALA A 285 13.40 -22.00 2.69
N PHE A 286 13.93 -23.06 2.09
CA PHE A 286 15.32 -23.09 1.62
C PHE A 286 15.57 -22.08 0.49
N ALA A 287 14.67 -22.00 -0.51
CA ALA A 287 14.77 -21.01 -1.58
C ALA A 287 14.75 -19.57 -1.04
N MET A 288 13.82 -19.27 -0.13
CA MET A 288 13.74 -17.96 0.48
C MET A 288 14.99 -17.61 1.31
N MET A 289 15.50 -18.56 2.09
CA MET A 289 16.73 -18.35 2.87
C MET A 289 17.95 -18.13 1.98
N ARG A 290 18.06 -18.87 0.87
CA ARG A 290 19.13 -18.67 -0.12
C ARG A 290 19.10 -17.28 -0.75
N ASP A 291 17.90 -16.76 -1.00
CA ASP A 291 17.73 -15.44 -1.62
C ASP A 291 17.97 -14.28 -0.61
N ILE A 292 17.99 -14.58 0.70
CA ILE A 292 18.26 -13.64 1.78
C ILE A 292 19.77 -13.59 2.11
N LEU A 293 20.43 -14.73 2.11
CA LEU A 293 21.85 -14.90 2.44
C LEU A 293 22.75 -14.69 1.23
#